data_309736b35386e3be09add45710871b46
#
_entry.id   309736b35386e3be09add45710871b46
#
_cell.length_a   1.000
_cell.length_b   1.000
_cell.length_c   1.000
_cell.angle_alpha   90.00
_cell.angle_beta   90.00
_cell.angle_gamma   90.00
#
_symmetry.space_group_name_H-M   'P 1'
#
loop_
_entity.id
_entity.type
_entity.pdbx_description
1 polymer ?
#
loop_
_entity_poly.entity_id
_entity_poly.type
_entity_poly.pdbx_seq_one_letter_code
_entity_poly.pdbx_strand_id
1 'polypeptide(L)'
;MTNVKPASRICKTSIALTLLHNCRKSLVERPRWRIATIPLVSNHFQIEATSGSARLGRLTTPHGEVETPVFMPVGTLASVKGVPQDILEELGVQILLGNTYHLYLRPGVGQVRKLGGLHRFMAWPRAILTDSGGFQVFSLNELRKVTEEGVTFRSHLDGSSHFFSPESAMEAQIGLGADIIMAFDECTEYPADQARIWSSMELTLRWAERSKKHFEEHKHEVPWNDRETRHPAGEGARATQALFGIVQGGMDHALRKESAERTIEIGFPGYAIGGLSVGEPRALTREVVESTLEHLPTDKPRYLMGVGTPEEIVEYAGLGIDMMDCVLPTRAARHGLLFTSEGKVSIKQARYAGDSGSLDPNCSCSVCQRYSRAYLRHLYASNEVLAQVLNTVHNLSFYLDTMRAVRHSIKLGEAARFPSVGWSRPKP
;
A
#
# COMPACT_ATOMS: atom_id res chain seq x y z
N MET A 1 36.53 34.41 -66.46
CA MET A 1 35.87 35.75 -66.42
C MET A 1 34.48 35.47 -65.87
N THR A 2 34.18 35.76 -64.65
CA THR A 2 33.72 36.95 -64.00
C THR A 2 33.74 36.79 -62.55
N ASN A 3 34.26 37.82 -61.89
CA ASN A 3 34.31 38.05 -60.43
C ASN A 3 32.95 38.09 -59.75
N VAL A 4 32.83 37.55 -58.57
CA VAL A 4 31.92 38.02 -57.52
C VAL A 4 32.68 38.09 -56.19
N LYS A 5 32.72 39.28 -55.62
CA LYS A 5 33.35 39.67 -54.33
C LYS A 5 32.54 39.14 -53.12
N PRO A 6 33.16 38.96 -51.96
CA PRO A 6 32.50 38.51 -50.74
C PRO A 6 31.81 39.65 -50.01
N ALA A 7 30.59 39.42 -49.49
CA ALA A 7 29.87 40.27 -48.58
C ALA A 7 30.17 39.92 -47.11
N SER A 8 30.41 40.97 -46.38
CA SER A 8 30.89 41.11 -45.00
C SER A 8 30.15 40.38 -43.93
N ARG A 9 30.97 39.96 -42.92
CA ARG A 9 30.61 39.72 -41.52
C ARG A 9 29.75 40.88 -40.98
N ILE A 10 28.80 40.57 -40.11
CA ILE A 10 28.55 41.17 -38.78
C ILE A 10 27.34 40.47 -38.14
N CYS A 11 27.44 40.29 -36.81
CA CYS A 11 26.39 39.94 -35.86
C CYS A 11 26.14 38.45 -35.53
N LYS A 12 27.13 37.82 -34.92
CA LYS A 12 26.93 36.65 -34.04
C LYS A 12 27.70 36.88 -32.73
N THR A 13 27.18 37.66 -31.82
CA THR A 13 27.64 37.69 -30.39
C THR A 13 26.77 38.67 -29.59
N SER A 14 25.54 38.34 -29.30
CA SER A 14 24.79 39.01 -28.20
C SER A 14 23.56 38.27 -27.70
N ILE A 15 23.13 37.15 -28.29
CA ILE A 15 21.92 36.44 -27.85
C ILE A 15 22.25 35.27 -26.93
N ALA A 16 23.46 34.72 -26.99
CA ALA A 16 23.85 33.55 -26.21
C ALA A 16 24.18 33.88 -24.73
N LEU A 17 24.57 35.10 -24.40
CA LEU A 17 24.91 35.47 -23.02
C LEU A 17 23.69 35.85 -22.16
N THR A 18 22.62 36.32 -22.76
CA THR A 18 21.41 36.75 -22.01
C THR A 18 20.55 35.53 -21.61
N LEU A 19 20.59 34.43 -22.36
CA LEU A 19 19.86 33.20 -22.02
C LEU A 19 20.52 32.39 -20.93
N LEU A 20 21.83 32.50 -20.75
CA LEU A 20 22.56 31.80 -19.67
C LEU A 20 22.47 32.54 -18.32
N HIS A 21 22.12 33.84 -18.29
CA HIS A 21 21.98 34.61 -17.06
C HIS A 21 20.62 34.42 -16.39
N ASN A 22 19.58 34.11 -17.16
CA ASN A 22 18.22 33.87 -16.62
C ASN A 22 17.99 32.44 -16.18
N CYS A 23 18.86 31.48 -16.55
CA CYS A 23 18.75 30.09 -16.10
C CYS A 23 19.39 29.85 -14.71
N ARG A 24 20.08 30.83 -14.13
CA ARG A 24 20.68 30.73 -12.77
C ARG A 24 19.83 31.31 -11.64
N LYS A 25 18.64 31.85 -11.91
CA LYS A 25 17.79 32.45 -10.86
C LYS A 25 16.46 31.74 -10.59
N SER A 26 16.20 30.59 -11.20
CA SER A 26 15.20 29.67 -10.68
C SER A 26 15.90 28.50 -9.98
N LEU A 27 16.59 28.75 -8.90
CA LEU A 27 16.69 27.79 -7.83
C LEU A 27 15.24 27.54 -7.42
N VAL A 28 14.64 26.48 -7.98
CA VAL A 28 13.43 25.89 -7.44
C VAL A 28 13.75 25.67 -5.96
N GLU A 29 13.23 26.52 -5.11
CA GLU A 29 13.23 26.27 -3.68
C GLU A 29 12.57 24.90 -3.55
N ARG A 30 13.38 23.88 -3.22
CA ARG A 30 12.83 22.57 -2.88
C ARG A 30 11.76 22.86 -1.83
N PRO A 31 10.54 22.36 -1.99
CA PRO A 31 9.51 22.60 -1.01
C PRO A 31 10.10 22.24 0.36
N ARG A 32 10.20 23.24 1.23
CA ARG A 32 10.56 23.02 2.63
C ARG A 32 9.37 22.25 3.22
N TRP A 33 9.52 20.95 3.32
CA TRP A 33 8.58 20.09 4.03
C TRP A 33 8.40 20.68 5.44
N ARG A 34 7.33 21.42 5.66
CA ARG A 34 6.88 21.77 7.01
C ARG A 34 6.22 20.51 7.57
N ILE A 35 7.03 19.66 8.19
CA ILE A 35 6.48 18.68 9.10
C ILE A 35 5.92 19.48 10.27
N ALA A 36 4.59 19.50 10.42
CA ALA A 36 3.98 19.97 11.65
C ALA A 36 4.67 19.23 12.79
N THR A 37 4.98 19.94 13.88
CA THR A 37 5.44 19.35 15.12
C THR A 37 4.40 18.33 15.56
N ILE A 38 4.62 17.05 15.23
CA ILE A 38 3.79 15.96 15.69
C ILE A 38 4.16 15.76 17.16
N PRO A 39 3.20 15.86 18.09
CA PRO A 39 3.46 15.46 19.47
C PRO A 39 3.96 14.02 19.46
N LEU A 40 4.79 13.66 20.40
CA LEU A 40 5.20 12.29 20.68
C LEU A 40 3.98 11.41 20.92
N VAL A 41 3.43 10.84 19.87
CA VAL A 41 2.33 9.91 19.97
C VAL A 41 2.86 8.55 19.54
N SER A 42 2.93 7.63 20.50
CA SER A 42 2.96 6.20 20.23
C SER A 42 1.79 5.89 19.28
N ASN A 43 1.99 5.00 18.31
CA ASN A 43 0.95 4.51 17.42
C ASN A 43 -0.37 4.32 18.18
N HIS A 44 -1.29 5.24 18.01
CA HIS A 44 -2.55 5.27 18.75
C HIS A 44 -3.70 5.08 17.77
N PHE A 45 -4.55 4.11 18.08
CA PHE A 45 -5.79 3.90 17.33
C PHE A 45 -6.97 4.34 18.17
N GLN A 46 -7.81 5.19 17.59
CA GLN A 46 -9.01 5.69 18.25
C GLN A 46 -10.22 5.45 17.35
N ILE A 47 -11.27 4.83 17.92
CA ILE A 47 -12.57 4.71 17.26
C ILE A 47 -13.35 5.99 17.51
N GLU A 48 -13.83 6.61 16.44
CA GLU A 48 -14.58 7.88 16.46
C GLU A 48 -16.10 7.65 16.37
N ALA A 49 -16.51 6.63 15.60
CA ALA A 49 -17.91 6.25 15.45
C ALA A 49 -18.06 4.78 15.05
N THR A 50 -19.24 4.22 15.25
CA THR A 50 -19.62 2.85 14.80
C THR A 50 -21.00 2.84 14.17
N SER A 51 -21.21 1.89 13.25
CA SER A 51 -22.53 1.59 12.69
C SER A 51 -22.65 0.08 12.48
N GLY A 52 -23.39 -0.60 13.34
CA GLY A 52 -23.34 -2.05 13.47
C GLY A 52 -21.91 -2.48 13.86
N SER A 53 -21.32 -3.41 13.10
CA SER A 53 -19.93 -3.85 13.26
C SER A 53 -18.91 -2.91 12.60
N ALA A 54 -19.34 -2.06 11.67
CA ALA A 54 -18.47 -1.12 10.98
C ALA A 54 -17.93 -0.05 11.91
N ARG A 55 -16.65 0.32 11.74
CA ARG A 55 -15.93 1.25 12.61
C ARG A 55 -15.32 2.39 11.80
N LEU A 56 -15.54 3.62 12.25
CA LEU A 56 -14.80 4.80 11.80
C LEU A 56 -13.74 5.09 12.86
N GLY A 57 -12.51 5.20 12.46
CA GLY A 57 -11.42 5.45 13.40
C GLY A 57 -10.28 6.26 12.81
N ARG A 58 -9.28 6.49 13.63
CA ARG A 58 -8.07 7.23 13.31
C ARG A 58 -6.85 6.49 13.88
N LEU A 59 -5.91 6.21 12.99
CA LEU A 59 -4.62 5.62 13.33
C LEU A 59 -3.54 6.69 13.19
N THR A 60 -2.87 7.00 14.29
CA THR A 60 -1.76 7.96 14.30
C THR A 60 -0.46 7.21 14.05
N THR A 61 0.34 7.70 13.10
CA THR A 61 1.66 7.14 12.75
C THR A 61 2.73 8.24 12.81
N PRO A 62 4.02 7.90 12.80
CA PRO A 62 5.12 8.87 12.73
C PRO A 62 5.04 9.83 11.54
N HIS A 63 4.41 9.40 10.43
CA HIS A 63 4.27 10.21 9.21
C HIS A 63 2.84 10.67 8.93
N GLY A 64 2.02 10.79 9.97
CA GLY A 64 0.69 11.39 9.91
C GLY A 64 -0.43 10.46 10.33
N GLU A 65 -1.64 10.99 10.20
CA GLU A 65 -2.87 10.29 10.58
C GLU A 65 -3.48 9.56 9.39
N VAL A 66 -4.09 8.42 9.66
CA VAL A 66 -4.78 7.58 8.70
C VAL A 66 -6.22 7.37 9.19
N GLU A 67 -7.19 7.85 8.42
CA GLU A 67 -8.62 7.61 8.66
C GLU A 67 -8.99 6.19 8.23
N THR A 68 -9.64 5.45 9.12
CA THR A 68 -10.12 4.10 8.83
C THR A 68 -11.65 4.03 8.73
N PRO A 69 -12.24 3.13 7.96
CA PRO A 69 -11.57 2.12 7.11
C PRO A 69 -10.75 2.74 5.98
N VAL A 70 -9.62 2.10 5.64
CA VAL A 70 -8.70 2.61 4.62
C VAL A 70 -8.32 1.50 3.62
N PHE A 71 -8.19 1.89 2.35
CA PHE A 71 -7.56 1.07 1.32
C PHE A 71 -6.13 1.54 1.09
N MET A 72 -5.18 0.61 1.10
CA MET A 72 -3.76 0.86 0.89
C MET A 72 -3.33 0.46 -0.53
N PRO A 73 -3.01 1.42 -1.41
CA PRO A 73 -2.41 1.09 -2.69
C PRO A 73 -1.06 0.38 -2.52
N VAL A 74 -0.83 -0.66 -3.33
CA VAL A 74 0.40 -1.46 -3.25
C VAL A 74 1.51 -0.86 -4.10
N GLY A 75 2.58 -0.46 -3.44
CA GLY A 75 3.83 0.04 -4.01
C GLY A 75 4.96 -0.98 -3.93
N THR A 76 4.89 -2.08 -4.68
CA THR A 76 5.75 -3.27 -4.59
C THR A 76 7.25 -2.97 -4.51
N LEU A 77 7.75 -2.05 -5.33
CA LEU A 77 9.16 -1.63 -5.40
C LEU A 77 9.30 -0.14 -5.05
N ALA A 78 8.72 0.29 -3.94
CA ALA A 78 8.65 1.70 -3.55
C ALA A 78 7.94 2.57 -4.62
N SER A 79 7.02 1.99 -5.37
CA SER A 79 6.27 2.68 -6.42
C SER A 79 4.93 2.00 -6.67
N VAL A 80 3.86 2.76 -6.60
CA VAL A 80 2.56 2.34 -7.15
C VAL A 80 2.68 2.40 -8.66
N LYS A 81 2.56 1.27 -9.33
CA LYS A 81 2.94 1.11 -10.74
C LYS A 81 2.25 2.13 -11.65
N GLY A 82 3.06 3.00 -12.27
CA GLY A 82 2.61 3.99 -13.22
C GLY A 82 2.00 5.25 -12.61
N VAL A 83 2.08 5.45 -11.29
CA VAL A 83 1.52 6.64 -10.63
C VAL A 83 2.59 7.32 -9.79
N PRO A 84 2.96 8.58 -10.12
CA PRO A 84 3.87 9.37 -9.31
C PRO A 84 3.23 9.79 -7.98
N GLN A 85 4.06 10.16 -7.02
CA GLN A 85 3.65 10.46 -5.64
C GLN A 85 2.73 11.66 -5.52
N ASP A 86 2.97 12.72 -6.27
CA ASP A 86 2.12 13.91 -6.33
C ASP A 86 0.67 13.56 -6.72
N ILE A 87 0.47 12.69 -7.69
CA ILE A 87 -0.86 12.21 -8.07
C ILE A 87 -1.48 11.35 -6.94
N LEU A 88 -0.70 10.51 -6.25
CA LEU A 88 -1.20 9.76 -5.09
C LEU A 88 -1.62 10.70 -3.96
N GLU A 89 -0.89 11.79 -3.73
CA GLU A 89 -1.23 12.82 -2.77
C GLU A 89 -2.52 13.58 -3.16
N GLU A 90 -2.67 13.95 -4.43
CA GLU A 90 -3.89 14.56 -4.98
C GLU A 90 -5.12 13.64 -4.87
N LEU A 91 -4.95 12.34 -5.08
CA LEU A 91 -5.98 11.35 -4.86
C LEU A 91 -6.34 11.18 -3.38
N GLY A 92 -5.52 11.71 -2.47
CA GLY A 92 -5.73 11.63 -1.02
C GLY A 92 -5.38 10.28 -0.43
N VAL A 93 -4.41 9.58 -1.00
CA VAL A 93 -3.82 8.38 -0.40
C VAL A 93 -3.17 8.77 0.93
N GLN A 94 -3.51 8.07 2.01
CA GLN A 94 -2.99 8.36 3.34
C GLN A 94 -1.89 7.37 3.77
N ILE A 95 -1.94 6.15 3.24
CA ILE A 95 -0.98 5.08 3.55
C ILE A 95 -0.74 4.23 2.30
N LEU A 96 0.51 3.82 2.11
CA LEU A 96 0.94 2.88 1.05
C LEU A 96 1.43 1.57 1.65
N LEU A 97 1.32 0.48 0.88
CA LEU A 97 1.95 -0.78 1.22
C LEU A 97 3.19 -1.01 0.36
N GLY A 98 4.32 -1.30 1.00
CA GLY A 98 5.56 -1.74 0.36
C GLY A 98 5.80 -3.24 0.61
N ASN A 99 6.32 -3.98 -0.39
CA ASN A 99 6.59 -5.40 -0.20
C ASN A 99 8.05 -5.65 0.21
N THR A 100 8.25 -6.12 1.43
CA THR A 100 9.57 -6.36 2.03
C THR A 100 10.44 -7.27 1.19
N TYR A 101 9.91 -8.41 0.72
CA TYR A 101 10.65 -9.34 -0.13
C TYR A 101 11.26 -8.68 -1.37
N HIS A 102 10.47 -7.90 -2.09
CA HIS A 102 10.93 -7.24 -3.31
C HIS A 102 11.96 -6.15 -3.03
N LEU A 103 11.74 -5.36 -1.98
CA LEU A 103 12.64 -4.28 -1.57
C LEU A 103 13.95 -4.80 -0.97
N TYR A 104 13.91 -5.96 -0.29
CA TYR A 104 15.09 -6.67 0.19
C TYR A 104 15.97 -7.13 -0.97
N LEU A 105 15.39 -7.72 -2.03
CA LEU A 105 16.15 -8.16 -3.19
C LEU A 105 16.65 -6.97 -4.04
N ARG A 106 15.83 -5.93 -4.20
CA ARG A 106 16.16 -4.76 -5.03
C ARG A 106 15.39 -3.51 -4.59
N PRO A 107 16.05 -2.42 -4.23
CA PRO A 107 17.50 -2.16 -4.34
C PRO A 107 18.35 -2.74 -3.19
N GLY A 108 17.75 -3.41 -2.22
CA GLY A 108 18.36 -3.90 -1.00
C GLY A 108 18.16 -2.96 0.18
N VAL A 109 17.92 -3.54 1.36
CA VAL A 109 17.63 -2.80 2.60
C VAL A 109 18.73 -1.81 2.94
N GLY A 110 20.00 -2.23 2.82
CA GLY A 110 21.15 -1.37 3.14
C GLY A 110 21.21 -0.10 2.28
N GLN A 111 20.78 -0.17 1.02
CA GLN A 111 20.73 1.01 0.14
C GLN A 111 19.59 1.94 0.56
N VAL A 112 18.40 1.42 0.84
CA VAL A 112 17.25 2.22 1.29
C VAL A 112 17.55 2.88 2.63
N ARG A 113 18.13 2.15 3.58
CA ARG A 113 18.55 2.66 4.90
C ARG A 113 19.51 3.83 4.78
N LYS A 114 20.58 3.70 3.95
CA LYS A 114 21.56 4.79 3.71
C LYS A 114 20.92 6.04 3.12
N LEU A 115 19.81 5.91 2.38
CA LEU A 115 19.09 7.03 1.79
C LEU A 115 18.01 7.61 2.73
N GLY A 116 17.94 7.15 3.98
CA GLY A 116 17.03 7.66 5.01
C GLY A 116 15.67 6.98 5.05
N GLY A 117 15.58 5.72 4.59
CA GLY A 117 14.38 4.90 4.59
C GLY A 117 13.46 5.16 3.39
N LEU A 118 12.37 4.40 3.32
CA LEU A 118 11.43 4.44 2.18
C LEU A 118 10.83 5.82 1.96
N HIS A 119 10.46 6.54 3.00
CA HIS A 119 9.86 7.87 2.90
C HIS A 119 10.74 8.84 2.10
N ARG A 120 12.04 8.89 2.42
CA ARG A 120 12.98 9.73 1.67
C ARG A 120 13.34 9.15 0.31
N PHE A 121 13.52 7.83 0.24
CA PHE A 121 13.87 7.14 -0.99
C PHE A 121 12.85 7.34 -2.09
N MET A 122 11.55 7.26 -1.76
CA MET A 122 10.46 7.41 -2.73
C MET A 122 9.77 8.80 -2.70
N ALA A 123 10.29 9.74 -1.89
CA ALA A 123 9.67 11.07 -1.68
C ALA A 123 8.19 10.99 -1.28
N TRP A 124 7.85 10.10 -0.35
CA TRP A 124 6.49 9.91 0.16
C TRP A 124 6.37 10.43 1.59
N PRO A 125 5.54 11.48 1.85
CA PRO A 125 5.51 12.14 3.15
C PRO A 125 4.53 11.53 4.14
N ARG A 126 3.72 10.55 3.72
CA ARG A 126 2.64 9.97 4.54
C ARG A 126 2.99 8.54 4.96
N ALA A 127 2.09 7.91 5.71
CA ALA A 127 2.31 6.58 6.26
C ALA A 127 2.67 5.50 5.22
N ILE A 128 3.51 4.55 5.64
CA ILE A 128 3.88 3.34 4.89
C ILE A 128 3.70 2.14 5.81
N LEU A 129 3.10 1.08 5.27
CA LEU A 129 3.12 -0.25 5.85
C LEU A 129 4.01 -1.15 4.99
N THR A 130 4.87 -1.98 5.59
CA THR A 130 5.55 -3.07 4.89
C THR A 130 5.00 -4.41 5.35
N ASP A 131 4.80 -5.32 4.39
CA ASP A 131 4.44 -6.71 4.70
C ASP A 131 5.62 -7.48 5.32
N SER A 132 5.35 -8.69 5.84
CA SER A 132 6.40 -9.55 6.41
C SER A 132 7.40 -10.08 5.38
N GLY A 133 7.01 -10.12 4.10
CA GLY A 133 7.72 -10.83 3.02
C GLY A 133 7.39 -12.31 2.94
N GLY A 134 6.72 -12.89 3.93
CA GLY A 134 6.39 -14.32 4.01
C GLY A 134 5.57 -14.81 2.83
N PHE A 135 4.49 -14.13 2.47
CA PHE A 135 3.63 -14.50 1.34
C PHE A 135 4.37 -14.55 0.01
N GLN A 136 5.27 -13.59 -0.30
CA GLN A 136 6.01 -13.58 -1.55
C GLN A 136 7.03 -14.71 -1.61
N VAL A 137 7.69 -15.03 -0.50
CA VAL A 137 8.53 -16.21 -0.39
C VAL A 137 7.72 -17.48 -0.61
N PHE A 138 6.47 -17.50 -0.11
CA PHE A 138 5.53 -18.59 -0.32
C PHE A 138 5.10 -18.71 -1.79
N SER A 139 4.60 -17.62 -2.39
CA SER A 139 3.91 -17.64 -3.68
C SER A 139 4.85 -17.67 -4.90
N LEU A 140 6.10 -17.19 -4.77
CA LEU A 140 7.03 -17.03 -5.88
C LEU A 140 8.11 -18.12 -5.95
N ASN A 141 8.21 -19.00 -4.94
CA ASN A 141 9.30 -19.96 -4.84
C ASN A 141 8.79 -21.39 -4.69
N GLU A 142 8.80 -22.14 -5.79
CA GLU A 142 8.54 -23.58 -5.75
C GLU A 142 9.62 -24.37 -4.98
N LEU A 143 10.83 -23.80 -4.83
CA LEU A 143 11.98 -24.41 -4.16
C LEU A 143 12.29 -23.75 -2.81
N ARG A 144 11.26 -23.44 -2.02
CA ARG A 144 11.45 -22.98 -0.65
C ARG A 144 11.62 -24.12 0.32
N LYS A 145 12.40 -23.89 1.35
CA LYS A 145 12.52 -24.81 2.50
C LYS A 145 12.17 -24.03 3.78
N VAL A 146 11.06 -24.44 4.40
CA VAL A 146 10.61 -23.91 5.69
C VAL A 146 11.19 -24.77 6.81
N THR A 147 11.76 -24.15 7.84
CA THR A 147 12.25 -24.76 9.07
C THR A 147 11.82 -23.95 10.27
N GLU A 148 12.07 -24.42 11.49
CA GLU A 148 11.81 -23.63 12.70
C GLU A 148 12.58 -22.32 12.73
N GLU A 149 13.80 -22.31 12.19
CA GLU A 149 14.68 -21.13 12.17
C GLU A 149 14.20 -20.05 11.19
N GLY A 150 13.55 -20.45 10.08
CA GLY A 150 13.13 -19.56 9.03
C GLY A 150 12.94 -20.24 7.68
N VAL A 151 13.00 -19.46 6.61
CA VAL A 151 12.73 -19.93 5.24
C VAL A 151 13.94 -19.66 4.35
N THR A 152 14.47 -20.72 3.74
CA THR A 152 15.44 -20.62 2.63
C THR A 152 14.68 -20.55 1.32
N PHE A 153 15.03 -19.61 0.46
CA PHE A 153 14.40 -19.42 -0.85
C PHE A 153 15.42 -18.97 -1.90
N ARG A 154 15.04 -19.07 -3.17
CA ARG A 154 15.83 -18.54 -4.28
C ARG A 154 15.24 -17.23 -4.79
N SER A 155 16.12 -16.27 -5.05
CA SER A 155 15.73 -15.00 -5.70
C SER A 155 15.18 -15.25 -7.11
N HIS A 156 14.02 -14.71 -7.40
CA HIS A 156 13.43 -14.75 -8.75
C HIS A 156 14.16 -13.84 -9.75
N LEU A 157 15.11 -13.01 -9.28
CA LEU A 157 15.87 -12.09 -10.12
C LEU A 157 17.11 -12.74 -10.73
N ASP A 158 17.83 -13.52 -9.92
CA ASP A 158 19.16 -14.05 -10.28
C ASP A 158 19.41 -15.49 -9.79
N GLY A 159 18.42 -16.10 -9.10
CA GLY A 159 18.53 -17.45 -8.57
C GLY A 159 19.40 -17.59 -7.32
N SER A 160 19.95 -16.50 -6.77
CA SER A 160 20.73 -16.54 -5.53
C SER A 160 19.92 -17.07 -4.36
N SER A 161 20.61 -17.78 -3.44
CA SER A 161 19.96 -18.36 -2.25
C SER A 161 19.93 -17.33 -1.13
N HIS A 162 18.79 -17.17 -0.50
CA HIS A 162 18.55 -16.27 0.62
C HIS A 162 17.89 -17.03 1.77
N PHE A 163 18.02 -16.48 2.97
CA PHE A 163 17.41 -16.99 4.18
C PHE A 163 16.71 -15.86 4.91
N PHE A 164 15.41 -16.05 5.20
CA PHE A 164 14.63 -15.18 6.07
C PHE A 164 14.30 -15.92 7.36
N SER A 165 14.72 -15.35 8.47
CA SER A 165 14.23 -15.68 9.80
C SER A 165 13.28 -14.58 10.29
N PRO A 166 12.52 -14.78 11.37
CA PRO A 166 11.76 -13.71 12.02
C PRO A 166 12.62 -12.48 12.33
N GLU A 167 13.84 -12.68 12.80
CA GLU A 167 14.78 -11.60 13.13
C GLU A 167 15.19 -10.83 11.88
N SER A 168 15.63 -11.53 10.83
CA SER A 168 16.07 -10.86 9.59
C SER A 168 14.94 -10.18 8.84
N ALA A 169 13.71 -10.67 8.96
CA ALA A 169 12.51 -9.99 8.44
C ALA A 169 12.23 -8.69 9.20
N MET A 170 12.44 -8.68 10.53
CA MET A 170 12.35 -7.46 11.34
C MET A 170 13.46 -6.47 10.98
N GLU A 171 14.73 -6.92 10.89
CA GLU A 171 15.84 -6.09 10.45
C GLU A 171 15.60 -5.43 9.10
N ALA A 172 15.03 -6.20 8.15
CA ALA A 172 14.69 -5.67 6.84
C ALA A 172 13.64 -4.56 6.93
N GLN A 173 12.55 -4.77 7.65
CA GLN A 173 11.45 -3.80 7.77
C GLN A 173 11.87 -2.57 8.61
N ILE A 174 12.67 -2.76 9.67
CA ILE A 174 13.26 -1.65 10.44
C ILE A 174 14.18 -0.83 9.54
N GLY A 175 15.04 -1.49 8.76
CA GLY A 175 15.97 -0.82 7.84
C GLY A 175 15.27 -0.13 6.65
N LEU A 176 14.13 -0.63 6.20
CA LEU A 176 13.26 0.02 5.20
C LEU A 176 12.58 1.27 5.78
N GLY A 177 12.27 1.29 7.07
CA GLY A 177 11.72 2.44 7.75
C GLY A 177 10.26 2.73 7.37
N ALA A 178 9.38 1.72 7.38
CA ALA A 178 7.94 1.91 7.31
C ALA A 178 7.37 2.34 8.68
N ASP A 179 6.16 2.90 8.72
CA ASP A 179 5.48 3.24 9.99
C ASP A 179 4.90 2.01 10.68
N ILE A 180 4.37 1.10 9.86
CA ILE A 180 3.77 -0.16 10.31
C ILE A 180 4.54 -1.30 9.65
N ILE A 181 4.92 -2.28 10.45
CA ILE A 181 5.61 -3.50 10.02
C ILE A 181 4.85 -4.73 10.52
N MET A 182 5.05 -5.87 9.85
CA MET A 182 4.31 -7.10 10.13
C MET A 182 5.23 -8.16 10.72
N ALA A 183 4.76 -8.88 11.74
CA ALA A 183 5.44 -10.08 12.24
C ALA A 183 5.63 -11.10 11.10
N PHE A 184 6.73 -11.85 11.14
CA PHE A 184 6.99 -12.86 10.13
C PHE A 184 6.06 -14.05 10.33
N ASP A 185 5.41 -14.50 9.25
CA ASP A 185 4.39 -15.55 9.28
C ASP A 185 4.60 -16.59 8.18
N GLU A 186 4.00 -17.75 8.36
CA GLU A 186 3.89 -18.78 7.34
C GLU A 186 2.46 -18.80 6.78
N CYS A 187 2.32 -18.42 5.51
CA CYS A 187 1.05 -18.51 4.80
C CYS A 187 0.83 -19.93 4.29
N THR A 188 -0.26 -20.59 4.71
CA THR A 188 -0.63 -21.92 4.27
C THR A 188 -1.34 -21.88 2.91
N GLU A 189 -1.07 -22.87 2.07
CA GLU A 189 -1.76 -23.08 0.80
C GLU A 189 -3.24 -23.48 1.00
N TYR A 190 -4.05 -23.30 -0.05
CA TYR A 190 -5.41 -23.81 -0.09
C TYR A 190 -5.61 -24.70 -1.34
N PRO A 191 -6.21 -25.91 -1.19
CA PRO A 191 -6.59 -26.55 0.08
C PRO A 191 -5.38 -27.13 0.82
N ALA A 192 -5.47 -27.18 2.15
CA ALA A 192 -4.51 -27.88 3.02
C ALA A 192 -5.26 -28.74 4.04
N ASP A 193 -4.64 -29.83 4.49
CA ASP A 193 -5.20 -30.63 5.56
C ASP A 193 -5.03 -29.98 6.94
N GLN A 194 -5.80 -30.46 7.92
CA GLN A 194 -5.83 -29.86 9.26
C GLN A 194 -4.46 -29.92 9.96
N ALA A 195 -3.71 -31.01 9.79
CA ALA A 195 -2.39 -31.14 10.40
C ALA A 195 -1.39 -30.12 9.83
N ARG A 196 -1.46 -29.87 8.52
CA ARG A 196 -0.66 -28.83 7.85
C ARG A 196 -1.05 -27.44 8.32
N ILE A 197 -2.34 -27.14 8.42
CA ILE A 197 -2.84 -25.84 8.91
C ILE A 197 -2.39 -25.61 10.35
N TRP A 198 -2.56 -26.62 11.21
CA TRP A 198 -2.13 -26.55 12.61
C TRP A 198 -0.62 -26.32 12.75
N SER A 199 0.20 -27.09 12.02
CA SER A 199 1.66 -26.92 12.09
C SER A 199 2.14 -25.55 11.62
N SER A 200 1.51 -25.00 10.60
CA SER A 200 1.79 -23.64 10.10
C SER A 200 1.39 -22.56 11.10
N MET A 201 0.21 -22.70 11.71
CA MET A 201 -0.25 -21.80 12.76
C MET A 201 0.73 -21.80 13.95
N GLU A 202 1.11 -22.95 14.43
CA GLU A 202 2.07 -23.11 15.53
C GLU A 202 3.43 -22.47 15.22
N LEU A 203 3.92 -22.66 14.01
CA LEU A 203 5.17 -22.04 13.55
C LEU A 203 5.04 -20.52 13.50
N THR A 204 3.93 -20.01 12.96
CA THR A 204 3.64 -18.56 12.89
C THR A 204 3.61 -17.93 14.28
N LEU A 205 3.02 -18.58 15.28
CA LEU A 205 2.99 -18.08 16.65
C LEU A 205 4.39 -17.98 17.27
N ARG A 206 5.22 -19.01 17.13
CA ARG A 206 6.63 -18.96 17.59
C ARG A 206 7.44 -17.90 16.85
N TRP A 207 7.21 -17.74 15.55
CA TRP A 207 7.84 -16.67 14.77
C TRP A 207 7.36 -15.26 15.17
N ALA A 208 6.08 -15.13 15.54
CA ALA A 208 5.54 -13.87 16.04
C ALA A 208 6.20 -13.44 17.37
N GLU A 209 6.43 -14.38 18.30
CA GLU A 209 7.16 -14.13 19.55
C GLU A 209 8.61 -13.68 19.27
N ARG A 210 9.32 -14.39 18.38
CA ARG A 210 10.69 -14.05 17.96
C ARG A 210 10.75 -12.69 17.28
N SER A 211 9.81 -12.43 16.36
CA SER A 211 9.68 -11.12 15.69
C SER A 211 9.50 -10.00 16.69
N LYS A 212 8.58 -10.17 17.65
CA LYS A 212 8.33 -9.16 18.68
C LYS A 212 9.54 -8.92 19.57
N LYS A 213 10.20 -9.98 20.04
CA LYS A 213 11.41 -9.86 20.84
C LYS A 213 12.49 -9.07 20.13
N HIS A 214 12.81 -9.45 18.89
CA HIS A 214 13.83 -8.76 18.10
C HIS A 214 13.44 -7.30 17.81
N PHE A 215 12.17 -7.05 17.48
CA PHE A 215 11.67 -5.71 17.27
C PHE A 215 11.84 -4.82 18.51
N GLU A 216 11.47 -5.28 19.69
CA GLU A 216 11.59 -4.51 20.93
C GLU A 216 13.05 -4.11 21.25
N GLU A 217 14.02 -4.97 20.91
CA GLU A 217 15.44 -4.72 21.07
C GLU A 217 15.97 -3.68 20.07
N HIS A 218 15.45 -3.66 18.81
CA HIS A 218 16.01 -2.88 17.69
C HIS A 218 15.08 -1.75 17.16
N LYS A 219 13.87 -1.57 17.69
CA LYS A 219 12.86 -0.62 17.18
C LYS A 219 13.31 0.84 17.07
N HIS A 220 14.40 1.21 17.72
CA HIS A 220 14.97 2.56 17.67
C HIS A 220 15.96 2.76 16.52
N GLU A 221 16.30 1.70 15.78
CA GLU A 221 17.26 1.73 14.68
C GLU A 221 16.64 2.13 13.33
N VAL A 222 15.45 2.68 13.34
CA VAL A 222 14.78 3.17 12.12
C VAL A 222 15.56 4.31 11.47
N PRO A 223 15.65 4.37 10.13
CA PRO A 223 16.48 5.34 9.41
C PRO A 223 16.18 6.80 9.71
N TRP A 224 14.92 7.15 9.98
CA TRP A 224 14.54 8.54 10.30
C TRP A 224 14.98 9.01 11.72
N ASN A 225 15.46 8.10 12.54
CA ASN A 225 16.05 8.45 13.86
C ASN A 225 17.56 8.78 13.78
N ASP A 226 18.22 8.55 12.66
CA ASP A 226 19.63 8.83 12.49
C ASP A 226 19.89 10.34 12.46
N ARG A 227 20.95 10.80 13.19
CA ARG A 227 21.26 12.23 13.32
C ARG A 227 21.54 12.90 11.97
N GLU A 228 22.16 12.18 11.03
CA GLU A 228 22.50 12.67 9.69
C GLU A 228 21.28 12.77 8.77
N THR A 229 20.22 12.00 9.05
CA THR A 229 19.00 11.94 8.26
C THR A 229 17.84 12.70 8.93
N ARG A 230 18.02 13.20 10.17
CA ARG A 230 16.98 13.91 10.91
C ARG A 230 16.49 15.14 10.18
N HIS A 231 15.19 15.20 9.97
CA HIS A 231 14.50 16.48 9.89
C HIS A 231 14.61 17.19 11.26
N PRO A 232 14.69 18.53 11.32
CA PRO A 232 14.80 19.28 12.56
C PRO A 232 13.48 19.31 13.35
N ALA A 233 12.91 18.14 13.65
CA ALA A 233 11.87 17.98 14.66
C ALA A 233 12.59 17.81 15.99
N GLY A 234 12.23 18.65 16.95
CA GLY A 234 12.94 18.93 18.19
C GLY A 234 13.36 17.70 19.03
N GLU A 235 14.22 17.96 20.01
CA GLU A 235 14.66 17.03 21.03
C GLU A 235 13.48 16.45 21.83
N GLY A 236 12.94 15.32 21.35
CA GLY A 236 11.86 14.57 21.98
C GLY A 236 12.09 13.06 21.82
N ALA A 237 11.32 12.22 22.54
CA ALA A 237 11.46 10.77 22.45
C ALA A 237 11.38 10.29 21.00
N ARG A 238 12.15 9.26 20.66
CA ARG A 238 12.26 8.72 19.30
C ARG A 238 10.96 8.06 18.89
N ALA A 239 10.39 8.47 17.75
CA ALA A 239 9.28 7.77 17.15
C ALA A 239 9.67 6.33 16.79
N THR A 240 8.77 5.39 16.94
CA THR A 240 8.98 3.97 16.62
C THR A 240 7.89 3.49 15.68
N GLN A 241 8.24 2.45 14.91
CA GLN A 241 7.29 1.71 14.10
C GLN A 241 6.23 1.01 14.98
N ALA A 242 5.09 0.63 14.39
CA ALA A 242 4.15 -0.31 14.98
C ALA A 242 4.34 -1.70 14.40
N LEU A 243 4.59 -2.71 15.23
CA LEU A 243 4.64 -4.10 14.80
C LEU A 243 3.25 -4.73 14.95
N PHE A 244 2.64 -5.17 13.85
CA PHE A 244 1.35 -5.87 13.87
C PHE A 244 1.55 -7.38 13.86
N GLY A 245 0.72 -8.09 14.65
CA GLY A 245 0.64 -9.56 14.63
C GLY A 245 -0.23 -10.05 13.47
N ILE A 246 0.03 -11.28 13.00
CA ILE A 246 -0.74 -11.92 11.93
C ILE A 246 -1.39 -13.19 12.48
N VAL A 247 -2.72 -13.26 12.37
CA VAL A 247 -3.53 -14.44 12.71
C VAL A 247 -3.60 -15.34 11.50
N GLN A 248 -3.10 -16.57 11.65
CA GLN A 248 -3.19 -17.67 10.66
C GLN A 248 -4.19 -18.73 11.16
N GLY A 249 -4.35 -19.86 10.48
CA GLY A 249 -5.28 -20.93 10.84
C GLY A 249 -6.11 -21.47 9.67
N GLY A 250 -5.71 -21.12 8.43
CA GLY A 250 -6.38 -21.59 7.20
C GLY A 250 -7.87 -21.25 7.21
N MET A 251 -8.69 -22.24 6.82
CA MET A 251 -10.15 -22.14 6.83
C MET A 251 -10.79 -22.80 8.07
N ASP A 252 -10.00 -23.15 9.08
CA ASP A 252 -10.47 -23.81 10.30
C ASP A 252 -10.80 -22.77 11.38
N HIS A 253 -12.06 -22.66 11.76
CA HIS A 253 -12.55 -21.67 12.73
C HIS A 253 -11.94 -21.88 14.13
N ALA A 254 -11.73 -23.12 14.57
CA ALA A 254 -11.14 -23.41 15.88
C ALA A 254 -9.68 -22.99 15.93
N LEU A 255 -8.91 -23.28 14.86
CA LEU A 255 -7.52 -22.86 14.75
C LEU A 255 -7.39 -21.35 14.59
N ARG A 256 -8.32 -20.69 13.88
CA ARG A 256 -8.38 -19.21 13.81
C ARG A 256 -8.59 -18.56 15.18
N LYS A 257 -9.52 -19.12 15.97
CA LYS A 257 -9.76 -18.69 17.34
C LYS A 257 -8.50 -18.83 18.19
N GLU A 258 -7.92 -20.03 18.23
CA GLU A 258 -6.69 -20.31 18.98
C GLU A 258 -5.54 -19.40 18.56
N SER A 259 -5.34 -19.24 17.27
CA SER A 259 -4.33 -18.33 16.71
C SER A 259 -4.56 -16.88 17.16
N ALA A 260 -5.81 -16.39 17.10
CA ALA A 260 -6.14 -15.04 17.54
C ALA A 260 -5.86 -14.83 19.03
N GLU A 261 -6.33 -15.72 19.88
CA GLU A 261 -6.14 -15.65 21.35
C GLU A 261 -4.65 -15.63 21.71
N ARG A 262 -3.85 -16.55 21.15
CA ARG A 262 -2.41 -16.64 21.42
C ARG A 262 -1.62 -15.47 20.83
N THR A 263 -2.01 -14.97 19.64
CA THR A 263 -1.39 -13.74 19.07
C THR A 263 -1.69 -12.51 19.93
N ILE A 264 -2.89 -12.45 20.55
CA ILE A 264 -3.25 -11.40 21.50
C ILE A 264 -2.44 -11.49 22.79
N GLU A 265 -2.18 -12.70 23.31
CA GLU A 265 -1.32 -12.93 24.48
C GLU A 265 0.12 -12.46 24.24
N ILE A 266 0.67 -12.68 23.03
CA ILE A 266 1.96 -12.11 22.63
C ILE A 266 1.89 -10.58 22.72
N GLY A 267 0.78 -9.96 22.31
CA GLY A 267 0.46 -8.53 22.48
C GLY A 267 1.07 -7.62 21.41
N PHE A 268 0.24 -7.17 20.48
CA PHE A 268 0.60 -6.25 19.41
C PHE A 268 -0.29 -5.01 19.43
N PRO A 269 0.17 -3.85 18.90
CA PRO A 269 -0.64 -2.65 18.77
C PRO A 269 -1.73 -2.76 17.68
N GLY A 270 -1.69 -3.79 16.83
CA GLY A 270 -2.67 -4.08 15.78
C GLY A 270 -2.58 -5.52 15.30
N TYR A 271 -3.64 -6.00 14.66
CA TYR A 271 -3.77 -7.41 14.25
C TYR A 271 -4.21 -7.53 12.80
N ALA A 272 -3.54 -8.39 12.06
CA ALA A 272 -3.90 -8.74 10.69
C ALA A 272 -4.50 -10.14 10.60
N ILE A 273 -5.43 -10.31 9.68
CA ILE A 273 -5.96 -11.62 9.26
C ILE A 273 -5.24 -12.00 7.99
N GLY A 274 -4.34 -13.00 8.08
CA GLY A 274 -3.55 -13.52 6.98
C GLY A 274 -4.07 -14.86 6.45
N GLY A 275 -3.42 -15.40 5.41
CA GLY A 275 -3.70 -16.73 4.85
C GLY A 275 -5.06 -16.85 4.16
N LEU A 276 -5.60 -15.73 3.64
CA LEU A 276 -6.82 -15.67 2.86
C LEU A 276 -6.51 -15.15 1.44
N SER A 277 -7.45 -15.31 0.50
CA SER A 277 -7.26 -15.00 -0.93
C SER A 277 -6.14 -15.83 -1.58
N VAL A 278 -5.99 -17.07 -1.14
CA VAL A 278 -5.00 -18.04 -1.64
C VAL A 278 -5.63 -19.11 -2.55
N GLY A 279 -6.89 -18.91 -2.98
CA GLY A 279 -7.61 -19.76 -3.92
C GLY A 279 -8.93 -20.32 -3.41
N GLU A 280 -9.31 -20.03 -2.18
CA GLU A 280 -10.57 -20.43 -1.57
C GLU A 280 -11.78 -19.66 -2.16
N PRO A 281 -13.01 -20.22 -2.07
CA PRO A 281 -14.22 -19.51 -2.46
C PRO A 281 -14.48 -18.28 -1.60
N ARG A 282 -14.94 -17.17 -2.20
CA ARG A 282 -15.23 -15.89 -1.51
C ARG A 282 -16.17 -16.01 -0.32
N ALA A 283 -17.19 -16.89 -0.42
CA ALA A 283 -18.13 -17.12 0.67
C ALA A 283 -17.40 -17.68 1.91
N LEU A 284 -16.44 -18.58 1.70
CA LEU A 284 -15.62 -19.14 2.77
C LEU A 284 -14.66 -18.10 3.37
N THR A 285 -14.03 -17.27 2.51
CA THR A 285 -13.21 -16.14 2.99
C THR A 285 -14.01 -15.25 3.93
N ARG A 286 -15.25 -14.88 3.53
CA ARG A 286 -16.11 -14.04 4.35
C ARG A 286 -16.46 -14.66 5.69
N GLU A 287 -16.87 -15.93 5.69
CA GLU A 287 -17.22 -16.69 6.89
C GLU A 287 -16.05 -16.74 7.88
N VAL A 288 -14.85 -17.03 7.38
CA VAL A 288 -13.62 -17.07 8.18
C VAL A 288 -13.25 -15.70 8.74
N VAL A 289 -13.39 -14.62 7.96
CA VAL A 289 -13.14 -13.26 8.45
C VAL A 289 -14.12 -12.90 9.57
N GLU A 290 -15.42 -13.15 9.37
CA GLU A 290 -16.46 -12.85 10.34
C GLU A 290 -16.20 -13.58 11.67
N SER A 291 -15.94 -14.87 11.61
CA SER A 291 -15.59 -15.69 12.77
C SER A 291 -14.30 -15.22 13.46
N THR A 292 -13.25 -14.89 12.71
CA THR A 292 -11.98 -14.43 13.28
C THR A 292 -12.13 -13.09 14.01
N LEU A 293 -12.97 -12.19 13.48
CA LEU A 293 -13.21 -10.88 14.08
C LEU A 293 -13.85 -10.93 15.46
N GLU A 294 -14.61 -11.98 15.79
CA GLU A 294 -15.20 -12.20 17.10
C GLU A 294 -14.13 -12.34 18.21
N HIS A 295 -12.93 -12.78 17.84
CA HIS A 295 -11.82 -13.04 18.75
C HIS A 295 -10.77 -11.90 18.78
N LEU A 296 -10.87 -10.92 17.88
CA LEU A 296 -9.91 -9.80 17.84
C LEU A 296 -10.34 -8.63 18.74
N PRO A 297 -9.38 -7.92 19.40
CA PRO A 297 -9.68 -6.78 20.24
C PRO A 297 -10.48 -5.69 19.49
N THR A 298 -11.40 -5.07 20.21
CA THR A 298 -12.25 -4.00 19.65
C THR A 298 -11.56 -2.65 19.64
N ASP A 299 -10.55 -2.44 20.47
CA ASP A 299 -9.78 -1.20 20.63
C ASP A 299 -8.49 -1.15 19.80
N LYS A 300 -8.23 -2.17 18.98
CA LYS A 300 -7.05 -2.27 18.11
C LYS A 300 -7.42 -2.23 16.63
N PRO A 301 -6.54 -1.71 15.76
CA PRO A 301 -6.75 -1.77 14.31
C PRO A 301 -6.71 -3.21 13.81
N ARG A 302 -7.61 -3.51 12.86
CA ARG A 302 -7.81 -4.82 12.24
C ARG A 302 -7.52 -4.71 10.76
N TYR A 303 -6.55 -5.47 10.29
CA TYR A 303 -6.09 -5.43 8.91
C TYR A 303 -6.40 -6.75 8.20
N LEU A 304 -7.16 -6.72 7.10
CA LEU A 304 -7.39 -7.87 6.23
C LEU A 304 -6.45 -7.79 5.03
N MET A 305 -5.54 -8.77 4.94
CA MET A 305 -4.44 -8.77 3.99
C MET A 305 -4.86 -9.26 2.60
N GLY A 306 -4.44 -8.55 1.55
CA GLY A 306 -4.52 -9.01 0.16
C GLY A 306 -5.91 -9.02 -0.46
N VAL A 307 -6.89 -8.34 0.13
CA VAL A 307 -8.30 -8.33 -0.31
C VAL A 307 -8.70 -6.89 -0.66
N GLY A 308 -9.38 -6.59 -1.72
CA GLY A 308 -10.35 -7.32 -2.51
C GLY A 308 -10.85 -6.50 -3.69
N THR A 309 -11.99 -6.90 -4.26
CA THR A 309 -12.77 -6.10 -5.21
C THR A 309 -13.41 -4.89 -4.51
N PRO A 310 -13.93 -3.89 -5.27
CA PRO A 310 -14.64 -2.77 -4.67
C PRO A 310 -15.81 -3.20 -3.77
N GLU A 311 -16.51 -4.27 -4.15
CA GLU A 311 -17.62 -4.84 -3.38
C GLU A 311 -17.13 -5.44 -2.06
N GLU A 312 -15.99 -6.17 -2.09
CA GLU A 312 -15.41 -6.80 -0.91
C GLU A 312 -14.89 -5.78 0.10
N ILE A 313 -14.25 -4.70 -0.34
CA ILE A 313 -13.75 -3.69 0.62
C ILE A 313 -14.89 -3.00 1.38
N VAL A 314 -16.07 -2.83 0.75
CA VAL A 314 -17.28 -2.33 1.43
C VAL A 314 -17.81 -3.36 2.42
N GLU A 315 -17.91 -4.62 1.99
CA GLU A 315 -18.40 -5.72 2.80
C GLU A 315 -17.55 -5.92 4.06
N TYR A 316 -16.22 -6.02 3.91
CA TYR A 316 -15.32 -6.22 5.04
C TYR A 316 -15.21 -5.00 5.97
N ALA A 317 -15.28 -3.80 5.42
CA ALA A 317 -15.42 -2.60 6.26
C ALA A 317 -16.71 -2.65 7.09
N GLY A 318 -17.81 -3.18 6.52
CA GLY A 318 -19.07 -3.42 7.21
C GLY A 318 -18.97 -4.43 8.34
N LEU A 319 -18.06 -5.40 8.25
CA LEU A 319 -17.76 -6.39 9.31
C LEU A 319 -16.82 -5.85 10.40
N GLY A 320 -16.22 -4.67 10.22
CA GLY A 320 -15.33 -4.04 11.19
C GLY A 320 -13.84 -4.21 10.90
N ILE A 321 -13.47 -4.41 9.63
CA ILE A 321 -12.09 -4.30 9.16
C ILE A 321 -11.75 -2.83 8.95
N ASP A 322 -10.58 -2.40 9.45
CA ASP A 322 -10.08 -1.03 9.39
C ASP A 322 -9.13 -0.79 8.23
N MET A 323 -8.35 -1.79 7.83
CA MET A 323 -7.28 -1.65 6.84
C MET A 323 -7.36 -2.79 5.83
N MET A 324 -7.20 -2.48 4.56
CA MET A 324 -7.20 -3.45 3.46
C MET A 324 -6.22 -3.00 2.38
N ASP A 325 -5.56 -3.96 1.73
CA ASP A 325 -4.73 -3.75 0.56
C ASP A 325 -5.08 -4.72 -0.56
N CYS A 326 -4.82 -4.33 -1.78
CA CYS A 326 -4.91 -5.24 -2.91
C CYS A 326 -4.17 -4.68 -4.12
N VAL A 327 -3.57 -5.56 -4.91
CA VAL A 327 -2.97 -5.18 -6.21
C VAL A 327 -4.01 -5.00 -7.31
N LEU A 328 -5.28 -5.37 -7.06
CA LEU A 328 -6.32 -5.44 -8.08
C LEU A 328 -6.56 -4.11 -8.83
N PRO A 329 -6.70 -2.94 -8.18
CA PRO A 329 -6.98 -1.71 -8.92
C PRO A 329 -5.88 -1.38 -9.93
N THR A 330 -4.61 -1.53 -9.55
CA THR A 330 -3.47 -1.25 -10.43
C THR A 330 -3.24 -2.38 -11.45
N ARG A 331 -3.44 -3.64 -11.06
CA ARG A 331 -3.29 -4.79 -11.95
C ARG A 331 -4.39 -4.81 -13.01
N ALA A 332 -5.65 -4.65 -12.63
CA ALA A 332 -6.80 -4.59 -13.52
C ALA A 332 -6.65 -3.46 -14.55
N ALA A 333 -6.25 -2.26 -14.10
CA ALA A 333 -6.02 -1.10 -14.95
C ALA A 333 -5.02 -1.39 -16.07
N ARG A 334 -3.88 -2.01 -15.75
CA ARG A 334 -2.87 -2.38 -16.75
C ARG A 334 -3.36 -3.43 -17.74
N HIS A 335 -4.38 -4.21 -17.37
CA HIS A 335 -5.06 -5.15 -18.26
C HIS A 335 -6.31 -4.58 -18.92
N GLY A 336 -6.56 -3.26 -18.80
CA GLY A 336 -7.67 -2.56 -19.43
C GLY A 336 -9.04 -2.86 -18.82
N LEU A 337 -9.08 -3.34 -17.57
CA LEU A 337 -10.29 -3.51 -16.77
C LEU A 337 -10.42 -2.36 -15.77
N LEU A 338 -11.52 -1.62 -15.87
CA LEU A 338 -11.77 -0.40 -15.11
C LEU A 338 -13.07 -0.55 -14.31
N PHE A 339 -13.05 0.00 -13.09
CA PHE A 339 -14.18 -0.01 -12.17
C PHE A 339 -14.93 1.31 -12.29
N THR A 340 -16.23 1.26 -12.50
CA THR A 340 -17.07 2.46 -12.63
C THR A 340 -18.34 2.32 -11.79
N SER A 341 -19.03 3.43 -11.55
CA SER A 341 -20.32 3.45 -10.86
C SER A 341 -21.42 2.66 -11.60
N GLU A 342 -21.22 2.40 -12.89
CA GLU A 342 -22.12 1.61 -13.74
C GLU A 342 -21.68 0.15 -13.88
N GLY A 343 -20.60 -0.25 -13.16
CA GLY A 343 -20.02 -1.59 -13.21
C GLY A 343 -18.65 -1.64 -13.88
N LYS A 344 -18.21 -2.83 -14.29
CA LYS A 344 -16.87 -3.05 -14.84
C LYS A 344 -16.81 -2.73 -16.34
N VAL A 345 -15.85 -1.92 -16.76
CA VAL A 345 -15.59 -1.54 -18.14
C VAL A 345 -14.31 -2.20 -18.63
N SER A 346 -14.39 -3.02 -19.68
CA SER A 346 -13.19 -3.47 -20.41
C SER A 346 -12.93 -2.51 -21.57
N ILE A 347 -11.96 -1.61 -21.39
CA ILE A 347 -11.65 -0.56 -22.40
C ILE A 347 -11.17 -1.11 -23.74
N LYS A 348 -10.84 -2.40 -23.80
CA LYS A 348 -10.43 -3.11 -25.03
C LYS A 348 -11.56 -3.22 -26.06
N GLN A 349 -12.81 -3.16 -25.63
CA GLN A 349 -13.96 -3.45 -26.47
C GLN A 349 -14.08 -2.44 -27.63
N ALA A 350 -14.40 -2.94 -28.83
CA ALA A 350 -14.50 -2.14 -30.05
C ALA A 350 -15.57 -1.03 -29.96
N ARG A 351 -16.63 -1.25 -29.17
CA ARG A 351 -17.73 -0.28 -28.96
C ARG A 351 -17.24 1.09 -28.45
N TYR A 352 -16.09 1.14 -27.78
CA TYR A 352 -15.53 2.40 -27.28
C TYR A 352 -14.67 3.17 -28.30
N ALA A 353 -14.49 2.67 -29.52
CA ALA A 353 -13.63 3.31 -30.51
C ALA A 353 -14.07 4.73 -30.90
N GLY A 354 -15.38 4.98 -30.92
CA GLY A 354 -15.96 6.30 -31.20
C GLY A 354 -16.70 6.93 -30.02
N ASP A 355 -16.52 6.38 -28.79
CA ASP A 355 -17.25 6.85 -27.62
C ASP A 355 -16.57 8.09 -27.03
N SER A 356 -17.19 9.26 -27.23
CA SER A 356 -16.71 10.55 -26.72
C SER A 356 -17.04 10.80 -25.25
N GLY A 357 -17.81 9.90 -24.60
CA GLY A 357 -18.18 10.02 -23.18
C GLY A 357 -16.99 9.79 -22.24
N SER A 358 -17.12 10.30 -21.02
CA SER A 358 -16.17 10.03 -19.94
C SER A 358 -16.18 8.54 -19.56
N LEU A 359 -15.10 8.06 -18.95
CA LEU A 359 -15.03 6.66 -18.52
C LEU A 359 -16.14 6.33 -17.51
N ASP A 360 -16.32 7.18 -16.52
CA ASP A 360 -17.39 7.11 -15.54
C ASP A 360 -18.03 8.50 -15.37
N PRO A 361 -19.31 8.67 -15.72
CA PRO A 361 -19.96 9.98 -15.66
C PRO A 361 -20.13 10.51 -14.22
N ASN A 362 -20.08 9.62 -13.23
CA ASN A 362 -20.22 9.98 -11.82
C ASN A 362 -18.87 10.14 -11.11
N CYS A 363 -17.75 9.95 -11.82
CA CYS A 363 -16.40 10.06 -11.26
C CYS A 363 -15.81 11.46 -11.49
N SER A 364 -15.30 12.07 -10.43
CA SER A 364 -14.66 13.39 -10.47
C SER A 364 -13.14 13.36 -10.64
N CYS A 365 -12.53 12.20 -10.91
CA CYS A 365 -11.09 12.13 -11.11
C CYS A 365 -10.65 12.86 -12.38
N SER A 366 -9.39 13.31 -12.40
CA SER A 366 -8.80 14.03 -13.53
C SER A 366 -8.91 13.28 -14.87
N VAL A 367 -8.96 11.95 -14.84
CA VAL A 367 -9.09 11.11 -16.03
C VAL A 367 -10.50 11.22 -16.61
N CYS A 368 -11.55 11.06 -15.78
CA CYS A 368 -12.95 11.14 -16.22
C CYS A 368 -13.35 12.56 -16.66
N GLN A 369 -12.74 13.58 -16.05
CA GLN A 369 -13.02 14.96 -16.42
C GLN A 369 -12.34 15.40 -17.74
N ARG A 370 -11.27 14.71 -18.14
CA ARG A 370 -10.43 15.18 -19.24
C ARG A 370 -10.45 14.28 -20.48
N TYR A 371 -10.62 12.97 -20.33
CA TYR A 371 -10.43 12.00 -21.40
C TYR A 371 -11.69 11.20 -21.71
N SER A 372 -11.93 10.98 -23.01
CA SER A 372 -13.01 10.12 -23.47
C SER A 372 -12.64 8.64 -23.42
N ARG A 373 -13.65 7.75 -23.41
CA ARG A 373 -13.48 6.30 -23.57
C ARG A 373 -12.77 5.98 -24.87
N ALA A 374 -13.07 6.71 -25.97
CA ALA A 374 -12.38 6.53 -27.26
C ALA A 374 -10.88 6.76 -27.15
N TYR A 375 -10.46 7.84 -26.48
CA TYR A 375 -9.04 8.14 -26.30
C TYR A 375 -8.34 7.10 -25.43
N LEU A 376 -8.92 6.73 -24.28
CA LEU A 376 -8.37 5.69 -23.40
C LEU A 376 -8.25 4.35 -24.12
N ARG A 377 -9.26 3.97 -24.94
CA ARG A 377 -9.20 2.79 -25.76
C ARG A 377 -8.09 2.88 -26.81
N HIS A 378 -7.97 4.02 -27.49
CA HIS A 378 -6.90 4.25 -28.49
C HIS A 378 -5.51 4.05 -27.86
N LEU A 379 -5.24 4.69 -26.74
CA LEU A 379 -3.98 4.54 -26.00
C LEU A 379 -3.71 3.08 -25.64
N TYR A 380 -4.73 2.38 -25.15
CA TYR A 380 -4.61 0.98 -24.75
C TYR A 380 -4.33 0.08 -25.96
N ALA A 381 -5.06 0.27 -27.07
CA ALA A 381 -4.90 -0.51 -28.30
C ALA A 381 -3.55 -0.25 -28.98
N SER A 382 -3.02 0.96 -28.84
CA SER A 382 -1.69 1.37 -29.34
C SER A 382 -0.54 1.01 -28.40
N ASN A 383 -0.84 0.33 -27.29
CA ASN A 383 0.16 -0.08 -26.28
C ASN A 383 0.93 1.10 -25.65
N GLU A 384 0.31 2.28 -25.59
CA GLU A 384 0.90 3.47 -24.99
C GLU A 384 0.98 3.33 -23.46
N VAL A 385 2.13 3.67 -22.88
CA VAL A 385 2.33 3.64 -21.41
C VAL A 385 1.32 4.52 -20.68
N LEU A 386 0.93 5.64 -21.30
CA LEU A 386 -0.06 6.56 -20.75
C LEU A 386 -1.43 5.89 -20.49
N ALA A 387 -1.80 4.85 -21.24
CA ALA A 387 -3.00 4.07 -20.97
C ALA A 387 -2.95 3.43 -19.58
N GLN A 388 -1.82 2.83 -19.24
CA GLN A 388 -1.65 2.18 -17.93
C GLN A 388 -1.68 3.20 -16.80
N VAL A 389 -1.06 4.37 -16.99
CA VAL A 389 -1.07 5.48 -16.00
C VAL A 389 -2.50 5.96 -15.75
N LEU A 390 -3.19 6.41 -16.81
CA LEU A 390 -4.54 6.97 -16.70
C LEU A 390 -5.54 5.97 -16.13
N ASN A 391 -5.52 4.74 -16.62
CA ASN A 391 -6.37 3.67 -16.11
C ASN A 391 -6.12 3.38 -14.62
N THR A 392 -4.85 3.41 -14.19
CA THR A 392 -4.49 3.19 -12.77
C THR A 392 -4.96 4.34 -11.90
N VAL A 393 -4.77 5.59 -12.34
CA VAL A 393 -5.26 6.79 -11.63
C VAL A 393 -6.77 6.70 -11.42
N HIS A 394 -7.52 6.34 -12.46
CA HIS A 394 -8.97 6.18 -12.35
C HIS A 394 -9.37 5.07 -11.37
N ASN A 395 -8.80 3.87 -11.50
CA ASN A 395 -9.16 2.76 -10.62
C ASN A 395 -8.80 3.05 -9.15
N LEU A 396 -7.67 3.70 -8.89
CA LEU A 396 -7.31 4.12 -7.53
C LEU A 396 -8.28 5.18 -7.01
N SER A 397 -8.66 6.18 -7.83
CA SER A 397 -9.68 7.15 -7.44
C SER A 397 -10.97 6.45 -7.03
N PHE A 398 -11.43 5.48 -7.83
CA PHE A 398 -12.65 4.73 -7.55
C PHE A 398 -12.59 3.99 -6.19
N TYR A 399 -11.49 3.30 -5.89
CA TYR A 399 -11.29 2.62 -4.59
C TYR A 399 -11.26 3.59 -3.42
N LEU A 400 -10.53 4.69 -3.56
CA LEU A 400 -10.42 5.71 -2.51
C LEU A 400 -11.75 6.43 -2.26
N ASP A 401 -12.50 6.72 -3.33
CA ASP A 401 -13.83 7.33 -3.22
C ASP A 401 -14.84 6.36 -2.59
N THR A 402 -14.73 5.06 -2.91
CA THR A 402 -15.52 4.01 -2.23
C THR A 402 -15.26 4.02 -0.73
N MET A 403 -14.00 4.08 -0.29
CA MET A 403 -13.67 4.13 1.14
C MET A 403 -14.12 5.43 1.81
N ARG A 404 -14.08 6.57 1.10
CA ARG A 404 -14.65 7.85 1.61
C ARG A 404 -16.16 7.74 1.82
N ALA A 405 -16.87 7.11 0.87
CA ALA A 405 -18.30 6.87 0.99
C ALA A 405 -18.64 5.97 2.18
N VAL A 406 -17.85 4.90 2.37
CA VAL A 406 -18.02 3.99 3.53
C VAL A 406 -17.83 4.75 4.84
N ARG A 407 -16.75 5.53 4.98
CA ARG A 407 -16.53 6.34 6.19
C ARG A 407 -17.66 7.34 6.43
N HIS A 408 -18.15 7.97 5.36
CA HIS A 408 -19.28 8.90 5.46
C HIS A 408 -20.55 8.21 5.95
N SER A 409 -20.91 7.04 5.41
CA SER A 409 -22.07 6.25 5.86
C SER A 409 -21.93 5.87 7.34
N ILE A 410 -20.77 5.39 7.78
CA ILE A 410 -20.54 5.04 9.19
C ILE A 410 -20.72 6.27 10.09
N LYS A 411 -20.20 7.44 9.67
CA LYS A 411 -20.36 8.70 10.42
C LYS A 411 -21.82 9.13 10.60
N LEU A 412 -22.67 8.78 9.64
CA LEU A 412 -24.11 9.05 9.70
C LEU A 412 -24.90 7.96 10.45
N GLY A 413 -24.24 6.92 10.96
CA GLY A 413 -24.90 5.77 11.59
C GLY A 413 -25.58 4.83 10.59
N GLU A 414 -25.27 4.96 9.30
CA GLU A 414 -25.80 4.10 8.24
C GLU A 414 -24.89 2.89 8.03
N ALA A 415 -25.46 1.79 7.51
CA ALA A 415 -24.66 0.64 7.11
C ALA A 415 -23.62 1.02 6.04
N ALA A 416 -22.42 0.41 6.10
CA ALA A 416 -21.44 0.55 5.04
C ALA A 416 -22.05 0.15 3.70
N ARG A 417 -22.10 1.07 2.75
CA ARG A 417 -22.74 0.87 1.45
C ARG A 417 -21.79 1.25 0.33
N PHE A 418 -21.95 0.55 -0.78
CA PHE A 418 -21.33 0.98 -2.04
C PHE A 418 -21.87 2.37 -2.41
N PRO A 419 -21.02 3.25 -2.95
CA PRO A 419 -21.50 4.55 -3.44
C PRO A 419 -22.68 4.33 -4.39
N SER A 420 -23.86 4.86 -4.05
CA SER A 420 -25.02 4.80 -4.94
C SER A 420 -24.76 5.62 -6.19
N VAL A 421 -25.43 5.26 -7.29
CA VAL A 421 -25.48 6.09 -8.50
C VAL A 421 -25.90 7.50 -8.09
N GLY A 422 -25.05 8.50 -8.37
CA GLY A 422 -25.26 9.90 -7.93
C GLY A 422 -24.48 10.33 -6.69
N TRP A 423 -23.71 9.44 -6.04
CA TRP A 423 -22.80 9.86 -4.98
C TRP A 423 -21.68 10.72 -5.56
N SER A 424 -21.63 11.99 -5.18
CA SER A 424 -20.56 12.90 -5.53
C SER A 424 -19.62 13.06 -4.34
N ARG A 425 -18.33 13.11 -4.62
CA ARG A 425 -17.29 13.38 -3.62
C ARG A 425 -17.69 14.62 -2.82
N PRO A 426 -17.75 14.58 -1.47
CA PRO A 426 -17.86 15.79 -0.67
C PRO A 426 -16.75 16.76 -1.09
N LYS A 427 -17.07 18.01 -1.34
CA LYS A 427 -16.04 19.04 -1.57
C LYS A 427 -15.20 19.14 -0.31
N PRO A 428 -13.87 19.32 -0.42
CA PRO A 428 -12.97 19.47 0.72
C PRO A 428 -13.34 20.65 1.60
#